data_ea5b90b5a01dfd438da88eff68b7065e
#
_entry.id   ea5b90b5a01dfd438da88eff68b7065e
#
_cell.length_a   1.000
_cell.length_b   1.000
_cell.length_c   1.000
_cell.angle_alpha   90.00
_cell.angle_beta   90.00
_cell.angle_gamma   90.00
#
_symmetry.space_group_name_H-M   'P 1'
#
loop_
_entity.id
_entity.type
_entity.pdbx_description
1 polymer ?
#
loop_
_entity_poly.entity_id
_entity_poly.type
_entity_poly.pdbx_seq_one_letter_code
_entity_poly.pdbx_strand_id
1 'polypeptide(L)'
;LTGIDDILNKSDKKRLLVEISCTENPEQVLKMLYAKTDLQKNFNANQFALVGKTPKMLTLKDYIDIYVQHNLDCIQKEYQFDLDKATKKLEVTQGLIKALASIDDIIVLIKQSDSSKDAIGKLVTKYGFTEVQAKAIVDMKLGRLAKLEAVELNKTEQGLQSDIAEFNRILNSETNQKELFLTRLDIFTKKFGFPRRTQL
;
A
#
# COMPACT_ATOMS: atom_id res chain seq x y z
N LEU A 1 45.02 -0.65 -37.48
CA LEU A 1 43.56 -0.87 -37.67
C LEU A 1 43.37 -1.50 -39.03
N THR A 2 43.07 -2.82 -39.06
CA THR A 2 42.94 -3.57 -40.32
C THR A 2 41.50 -3.66 -40.81
N GLY A 3 40.54 -3.38 -39.99
CA GLY A 3 39.13 -3.34 -40.36
C GLY A 3 38.22 -2.89 -39.22
N ILE A 4 37.11 -2.31 -39.56
CA ILE A 4 35.99 -2.03 -38.64
C ILE A 4 34.77 -2.59 -39.31
N ASP A 5 34.23 -3.70 -38.78
CA ASP A 5 33.00 -4.30 -39.28
C ASP A 5 31.85 -3.99 -38.34
N ASP A 6 30.80 -3.36 -38.87
CA ASP A 6 29.57 -3.10 -38.17
C ASP A 6 28.66 -4.35 -38.29
N ILE A 7 28.76 -5.24 -37.32
CA ILE A 7 27.94 -6.46 -37.32
C ILE A 7 26.53 -6.10 -36.78
N LEU A 8 25.65 -5.79 -37.71
CA LEU A 8 24.19 -5.74 -37.47
C LEU A 8 23.68 -7.15 -37.25
N ASN A 9 23.63 -7.58 -35.99
CA ASN A 9 22.95 -8.82 -35.67
C ASN A 9 21.43 -8.62 -35.75
N LYS A 10 20.70 -9.57 -36.35
CA LYS A 10 19.22 -9.57 -36.52
C LYS A 10 18.44 -9.52 -35.19
N SER A 11 19.10 -9.67 -34.05
CA SER A 11 18.58 -9.36 -32.74
C SER A 11 19.08 -7.97 -32.34
N ASP A 12 18.23 -7.04 -31.98
CA ASP A 12 18.40 -5.61 -31.59
C ASP A 12 19.67 -5.17 -30.83
N LYS A 13 20.74 -5.97 -30.84
CA LYS A 13 22.03 -5.66 -30.20
C LYS A 13 23.05 -5.32 -31.27
N LYS A 14 23.23 -4.03 -31.53
CA LYS A 14 24.35 -3.52 -32.31
C LYS A 14 25.67 -3.85 -31.60
N ARG A 15 26.54 -4.61 -32.27
CA ARG A 15 27.89 -4.89 -31.80
C ARG A 15 28.86 -4.32 -32.82
N LEU A 16 29.84 -3.53 -32.37
CA LEU A 16 30.93 -3.08 -33.15
C LEU A 16 32.12 -4.05 -32.94
N LEU A 17 32.56 -4.74 -33.99
CA LEU A 17 33.80 -5.52 -33.98
C LEU A 17 34.94 -4.65 -34.54
N VAL A 18 35.97 -4.43 -33.72
CA VAL A 18 37.15 -3.70 -34.14
C VAL A 18 38.33 -4.68 -34.16
N GLU A 19 38.80 -5.00 -35.35
CA GLU A 19 40.00 -5.81 -35.52
C GLU A 19 41.25 -4.91 -35.59
N ILE A 20 42.26 -5.22 -34.75
CA ILE A 20 43.49 -4.47 -34.64
C ILE A 20 44.65 -5.42 -34.95
N SER A 21 45.38 -5.10 -36.01
CA SER A 21 46.68 -5.71 -36.23
C SER A 21 47.73 -4.95 -35.42
N CYS A 22 48.41 -5.62 -34.51
CA CYS A 22 49.45 -5.02 -33.69
C CYS A 22 50.70 -5.90 -33.65
N THR A 23 51.84 -5.27 -33.72
CA THR A 23 53.17 -5.89 -33.52
C THR A 23 53.62 -5.86 -32.07
N GLU A 24 52.92 -5.07 -31.24
CA GLU A 24 53.11 -4.86 -29.81
C GLU A 24 52.26 -5.81 -28.98
N ASN A 25 52.50 -5.84 -27.66
CA ASN A 25 51.68 -6.64 -26.74
C ASN A 25 50.22 -6.19 -26.77
N PRO A 26 49.25 -7.07 -27.08
CA PRO A 26 47.82 -6.74 -27.18
C PRO A 26 47.24 -6.06 -25.93
N GLU A 27 47.72 -6.42 -24.75
CA GLU A 27 47.26 -5.79 -23.50
C GLU A 27 47.66 -4.34 -23.35
N GLN A 28 48.87 -3.98 -23.85
CA GLN A 28 49.32 -2.58 -23.84
C GLN A 28 48.51 -1.74 -24.81
N VAL A 29 48.23 -2.29 -25.99
CA VAL A 29 47.37 -1.64 -26.99
C VAL A 29 45.96 -1.41 -26.42
N LEU A 30 45.37 -2.42 -25.74
CA LEU A 30 44.06 -2.30 -25.11
C LEU A 30 44.06 -1.22 -24.00
N LYS A 31 45.07 -1.20 -23.13
CA LYS A 31 45.22 -0.15 -22.10
C LYS A 31 45.35 1.25 -22.74
N MET A 32 46.05 1.36 -23.83
CA MET A 32 46.19 2.63 -24.54
C MET A 32 44.88 3.07 -25.19
N LEU A 33 44.11 2.13 -25.76
CA LEU A 33 42.76 2.40 -26.28
C LEU A 33 41.82 2.91 -25.20
N TYR A 34 41.78 2.27 -24.04
CA TYR A 34 40.97 2.74 -22.90
C TYR A 34 41.40 4.12 -22.39
N ALA A 35 42.71 4.42 -22.39
CA ALA A 35 43.23 5.69 -21.90
C ALA A 35 43.07 6.86 -22.89
N LYS A 36 43.07 6.57 -24.20
CA LYS A 36 43.13 7.59 -25.26
C LYS A 36 41.87 7.73 -26.10
N THR A 37 40.89 6.82 -25.90
CA THR A 37 39.64 6.84 -26.66
C THR A 37 38.44 6.79 -25.71
N ASP A 38 37.22 7.02 -26.23
CA ASP A 38 35.96 6.93 -25.49
C ASP A 38 35.46 5.47 -25.27
N LEU A 39 36.35 4.45 -25.46
CA LEU A 39 36.00 3.04 -25.15
C LEU A 39 35.73 2.81 -23.65
N GLN A 40 36.32 3.62 -22.80
CA GLN A 40 36.04 3.70 -21.38
C GLN A 40 35.75 5.16 -21.00
N LYS A 41 34.56 5.42 -20.52
CA LYS A 41 34.13 6.76 -20.14
C LYS A 41 33.46 6.78 -18.78
N ASN A 42 33.80 7.76 -17.96
CA ASN A 42 33.12 7.99 -16.71
C ASN A 42 31.77 8.68 -16.97
N PHE A 43 30.70 8.12 -16.38
CA PHE A 43 29.42 8.75 -16.41
C PHE A 43 29.13 9.39 -15.05
N ASN A 44 29.01 10.69 -15.01
CA ASN A 44 28.64 11.43 -13.79
C ASN A 44 27.12 11.53 -13.71
N ALA A 45 26.55 10.78 -12.78
CA ALA A 45 25.11 10.81 -12.55
C ALA A 45 24.75 11.97 -11.61
N ASN A 46 24.14 13.02 -12.15
CA ASN A 46 23.52 14.10 -11.37
C ASN A 46 22.03 13.83 -11.26
N GLN A 47 21.60 13.29 -10.12
CA GLN A 47 20.23 12.88 -9.94
C GLN A 47 19.45 13.96 -9.18
N PHE A 48 18.53 14.63 -9.87
CA PHE A 48 17.58 15.56 -9.28
C PHE A 48 16.21 14.92 -9.17
N ALA A 49 15.57 15.07 -8.01
CA ALA A 49 14.18 14.66 -7.81
C ALA A 49 13.42 15.67 -6.95
N LEU A 50 12.09 15.61 -7.05
CA LEU A 50 11.22 16.37 -6.17
C LEU A 50 11.02 15.62 -4.87
N VAL A 51 11.46 16.22 -3.76
CA VAL A 51 11.17 15.73 -2.41
C VAL A 51 10.08 16.62 -1.82
N GLY A 52 8.86 16.10 -1.78
CA GLY A 52 7.68 16.91 -1.54
C GLY A 52 7.45 17.90 -2.69
N LYS A 53 7.67 19.21 -2.42
CA LYS A 53 7.53 20.28 -3.43
C LYS A 53 8.86 20.92 -3.83
N THR A 54 9.98 20.43 -3.31
CA THR A 54 11.30 21.05 -3.47
C THR A 54 12.21 20.17 -4.33
N PRO A 55 12.79 20.68 -5.42
CA PRO A 55 13.80 19.94 -6.18
C PRO A 55 15.09 19.84 -5.36
N LYS A 56 15.64 18.62 -5.24
CA LYS A 56 16.90 18.34 -4.54
C LYS A 56 17.77 17.41 -5.39
N MET A 57 19.08 17.64 -5.32
CA MET A 57 20.05 16.66 -5.79
C MET A 57 20.18 15.58 -4.73
N LEU A 58 20.00 14.33 -5.11
CA LEU A 58 19.96 13.19 -4.20
C LEU A 58 21.09 12.21 -4.48
N THR A 59 21.67 11.69 -3.43
CA THR A 59 22.55 10.52 -3.50
C THR A 59 21.71 9.25 -3.63
N LEU A 60 22.31 8.13 -4.00
CA LEU A 60 21.63 6.83 -4.06
C LEU A 60 21.02 6.45 -2.69
N LYS A 61 21.73 6.76 -1.61
CA LYS A 61 21.25 6.53 -0.26
C LYS A 61 19.98 7.35 0.04
N ASP A 62 19.99 8.64 -0.31
CA ASP A 62 18.84 9.51 -0.10
C ASP A 62 17.61 9.01 -0.85
N TYR A 63 17.76 8.47 -2.05
CA TYR A 63 16.67 7.85 -2.80
C TYR A 63 16.04 6.67 -2.05
N ILE A 64 16.88 5.79 -1.51
CA ILE A 64 16.42 4.63 -0.76
C ILE A 64 15.71 5.08 0.53
N ASP A 65 16.32 5.99 1.28
CA ASP A 65 15.78 6.48 2.56
C ASP A 65 14.42 7.19 2.35
N ILE A 66 14.32 8.05 1.33
CA ILE A 66 13.05 8.73 0.99
C ILE A 66 12.00 7.73 0.53
N TYR A 67 12.37 6.74 -0.27
CA TYR A 67 11.46 5.70 -0.72
C TYR A 67 10.91 4.86 0.44
N VAL A 68 11.78 4.44 1.35
CA VAL A 68 11.39 3.69 2.55
C VAL A 68 10.44 4.51 3.41
N GLN A 69 10.82 5.77 3.72
CA GLN A 69 9.98 6.66 4.53
C GLN A 69 8.61 6.89 3.89
N HIS A 70 8.58 7.15 2.60
CA HIS A 70 7.30 7.33 1.88
C HIS A 70 6.40 6.09 1.98
N ASN A 71 6.97 4.88 1.86
CA ASN A 71 6.17 3.66 1.99
C ASN A 71 5.66 3.44 3.42
N LEU A 72 6.46 3.75 4.45
CA LEU A 72 6.02 3.70 5.84
C LEU A 72 4.87 4.69 6.10
N ASP A 73 4.97 5.91 5.59
CA ASP A 73 3.91 6.92 5.67
C ASP A 73 2.63 6.45 4.95
N CYS A 74 2.77 5.77 3.82
CA CYS A 74 1.63 5.19 3.09
C CYS A 74 0.96 4.07 3.89
N ILE A 75 1.75 3.15 4.48
CA ILE A 75 1.25 2.09 5.34
C ILE A 75 0.48 2.69 6.53
N GLN A 76 1.06 3.69 7.19
CA GLN A 76 0.40 4.35 8.32
C GLN A 76 -0.95 4.96 7.93
N LYS A 77 -1.02 5.67 6.81
CA LYS A 77 -2.27 6.26 6.32
C LYS A 77 -3.30 5.21 5.89
N GLU A 78 -2.87 4.16 5.22
CA GLU A 78 -3.71 3.03 4.80
C GLU A 78 -4.35 2.37 6.03
N TYR A 79 -3.56 1.96 7.00
CA TYR A 79 -4.06 1.28 8.20
C TYR A 79 -4.87 2.19 9.11
N GLN A 80 -4.54 3.50 9.18
CA GLN A 80 -5.38 4.47 9.89
C GLN A 80 -6.77 4.60 9.25
N PHE A 81 -6.83 4.68 7.93
CA PHE A 81 -8.09 4.74 7.20
C PHE A 81 -8.93 3.46 7.40
N ASP A 82 -8.28 2.29 7.34
CA ASP A 82 -8.96 1.02 7.53
C ASP A 82 -9.44 0.84 8.98
N LEU A 83 -8.66 1.30 9.97
CA LEU A 83 -9.04 1.35 11.37
C LEU A 83 -10.28 2.22 11.59
N ASP A 84 -10.28 3.44 11.06
CA ASP A 84 -11.42 4.36 11.18
C ASP A 84 -12.68 3.79 10.54
N LYS A 85 -12.54 3.14 9.40
CA LYS A 85 -13.62 2.48 8.68
C LYS A 85 -14.16 1.25 9.46
N ALA A 86 -13.26 0.42 9.97
CA ALA A 86 -13.64 -0.77 10.76
C ALA A 86 -14.31 -0.36 12.08
N THR A 87 -13.80 0.66 12.74
CA THR A 87 -14.38 1.19 14.00
C THR A 87 -15.80 1.71 13.79
N LYS A 88 -16.03 2.51 12.75
CA LYS A 88 -17.38 2.99 12.41
C LYS A 88 -18.34 1.84 12.09
N LYS A 89 -17.85 0.84 11.36
CA LYS A 89 -18.65 -0.34 11.03
C LYS A 89 -18.95 -1.19 12.28
N LEU A 90 -17.99 -1.32 13.19
CA LEU A 90 -18.16 -2.00 14.46
C LEU A 90 -19.21 -1.31 15.33
N GLU A 91 -19.15 0.02 15.44
CA GLU A 91 -20.15 0.83 16.16
C GLU A 91 -21.56 0.55 15.65
N VAL A 92 -21.77 0.58 14.34
CA VAL A 92 -23.06 0.28 13.73
C VAL A 92 -23.50 -1.17 14.02
N THR A 93 -22.58 -2.13 13.84
CA THR A 93 -22.86 -3.56 14.06
C THR A 93 -23.28 -3.83 15.50
N GLN A 94 -22.59 -3.25 16.48
CA GLN A 94 -22.92 -3.36 17.91
C GLN A 94 -24.28 -2.72 18.21
N GLY A 95 -24.60 -1.60 17.59
CA GLY A 95 -25.91 -0.98 17.68
C GLY A 95 -27.04 -1.90 17.17
N LEU A 96 -26.81 -2.56 16.02
CA LEU A 96 -27.76 -3.50 15.45
C LEU A 96 -27.93 -4.74 16.32
N ILE A 97 -26.86 -5.30 16.87
CA ILE A 97 -26.91 -6.45 17.80
C ILE A 97 -27.74 -6.08 19.05
N LYS A 98 -27.45 -4.91 19.65
CA LYS A 98 -28.19 -4.39 20.80
C LYS A 98 -29.68 -4.16 20.47
N ALA A 99 -29.96 -3.64 19.27
CA ALA A 99 -31.32 -3.41 18.80
C ALA A 99 -32.11 -4.72 18.62
N LEU A 100 -31.48 -5.79 18.14
CA LEU A 100 -32.12 -7.10 17.97
C LEU A 100 -32.59 -7.70 19.30
N ALA A 101 -31.89 -7.42 20.40
CA ALA A 101 -32.32 -7.90 21.74
C ALA A 101 -33.63 -7.28 22.22
N SER A 102 -34.01 -6.11 21.70
CA SER A 102 -35.26 -5.39 22.09
C SER A 102 -36.05 -4.94 20.85
N ILE A 103 -36.04 -5.76 19.81
CA ILE A 103 -36.53 -5.36 18.48
C ILE A 103 -38.02 -5.04 18.47
N ASP A 104 -38.84 -5.78 19.21
CA ASP A 104 -40.30 -5.56 19.26
C ASP A 104 -40.64 -4.18 19.83
N ASP A 105 -39.95 -3.79 20.90
CA ASP A 105 -40.14 -2.48 21.53
C ASP A 105 -39.63 -1.34 20.61
N ILE A 106 -38.55 -1.58 19.92
CA ILE A 106 -37.99 -0.62 18.96
C ILE A 106 -38.93 -0.40 17.78
N ILE A 107 -39.54 -1.47 17.24
CA ILE A 107 -40.54 -1.39 16.16
C ILE A 107 -41.76 -0.59 16.61
N VAL A 108 -42.25 -0.83 17.81
CA VAL A 108 -43.41 -0.08 18.39
C VAL A 108 -43.03 1.40 18.50
N LEU A 109 -41.83 1.72 19.01
CA LEU A 109 -41.37 3.08 19.15
C LEU A 109 -41.27 3.80 17.80
N ILE A 110 -40.67 3.14 16.79
CA ILE A 110 -40.57 3.71 15.44
C ILE A 110 -41.96 3.97 14.83
N LYS A 111 -42.90 3.03 14.98
CA LYS A 111 -44.29 3.20 14.50
C LYS A 111 -45.05 4.34 15.18
N GLN A 112 -44.72 4.66 16.44
CA GLN A 112 -45.31 5.75 17.23
C GLN A 112 -44.60 7.08 17.07
N SER A 113 -43.58 7.14 16.19
CA SER A 113 -42.83 8.36 15.93
C SER A 113 -43.39 9.11 14.72
N ASP A 114 -43.47 10.41 14.79
CA ASP A 114 -44.02 11.28 13.73
C ASP A 114 -43.10 11.43 12.53
N SER A 115 -41.80 11.20 12.73
CA SER A 115 -40.77 11.27 11.67
C SER A 115 -39.56 10.41 12.00
N SER A 116 -38.74 10.11 10.98
CA SER A 116 -37.46 9.42 11.16
C SER A 116 -36.53 10.15 12.14
N LYS A 117 -36.55 11.48 12.17
CA LYS A 117 -35.76 12.28 13.12
C LYS A 117 -36.26 12.12 14.56
N ASP A 118 -37.57 12.10 14.75
CA ASP A 118 -38.19 11.85 16.06
C ASP A 118 -37.86 10.43 16.55
N ALA A 119 -37.94 9.44 15.67
CA ALA A 119 -37.56 8.07 15.98
C ALA A 119 -36.09 7.97 16.43
N ILE A 120 -35.16 8.60 15.71
CA ILE A 120 -33.74 8.63 16.06
C ILE A 120 -33.58 9.28 17.46
N GLY A 121 -34.18 10.43 17.71
CA GLY A 121 -34.11 11.12 19.01
C GLY A 121 -34.60 10.27 20.17
N LYS A 122 -35.74 9.57 19.99
CA LYS A 122 -36.30 8.64 20.99
C LYS A 122 -35.42 7.41 21.23
N LEU A 123 -34.77 6.88 20.18
CA LEU A 123 -33.83 5.74 20.32
C LEU A 123 -32.58 6.15 21.10
N VAL A 124 -32.02 7.34 20.85
CA VAL A 124 -30.87 7.89 21.59
C VAL A 124 -31.23 8.07 23.08
N THR A 125 -32.36 8.73 23.37
CA THR A 125 -32.75 9.04 24.76
C THR A 125 -33.18 7.84 25.57
N LYS A 126 -33.93 6.90 24.98
CA LYS A 126 -34.52 5.75 25.72
C LYS A 126 -33.55 4.57 25.82
N TYR A 127 -32.78 4.27 24.78
CA TYR A 127 -31.96 3.07 24.73
C TYR A 127 -30.42 3.38 24.78
N GLY A 128 -30.05 4.67 24.77
CA GLY A 128 -28.65 5.09 24.82
C GLY A 128 -27.84 4.68 23.58
N PHE A 129 -28.49 4.65 22.41
CA PHE A 129 -27.78 4.49 21.13
C PHE A 129 -27.08 5.76 20.75
N THR A 130 -25.98 5.65 19.98
CA THR A 130 -25.42 6.82 19.30
C THR A 130 -26.34 7.24 18.14
N GLU A 131 -26.20 8.47 17.69
CA GLU A 131 -26.99 8.98 16.55
C GLU A 131 -26.75 8.13 15.28
N VAL A 132 -25.50 7.68 15.07
CA VAL A 132 -25.11 6.81 13.96
C VAL A 132 -25.80 5.44 14.07
N GLN A 133 -25.82 4.85 15.26
CA GLN A 133 -26.51 3.59 15.52
C GLN A 133 -28.02 3.72 15.33
N ALA A 134 -28.61 4.75 15.91
CA ALA A 134 -30.04 5.00 15.81
C ALA A 134 -30.48 5.20 14.35
N LYS A 135 -29.71 5.92 13.56
CA LYS A 135 -29.96 6.09 12.13
C LYS A 135 -29.90 4.74 11.40
N ALA A 136 -28.86 3.95 11.65
CA ALA A 136 -28.71 2.62 11.02
C ALA A 136 -29.86 1.67 11.38
N ILE A 137 -30.40 1.76 12.61
CA ILE A 137 -31.55 0.99 13.05
C ILE A 137 -32.83 1.42 12.32
N VAL A 138 -33.08 2.72 12.19
CA VAL A 138 -34.27 3.24 11.49
C VAL A 138 -34.21 2.93 9.99
N ASP A 139 -33.01 2.96 9.38
CA ASP A 139 -32.81 2.67 7.96
C ASP A 139 -32.76 1.14 7.66
N MET A 140 -32.84 0.30 8.70
CA MET A 140 -32.76 -1.16 8.55
C MET A 140 -34.02 -1.74 7.88
N LYS A 141 -33.81 -2.60 6.86
CA LYS A 141 -34.88 -3.30 6.19
C LYS A 141 -35.47 -4.38 7.11
N LEU A 142 -36.80 -4.48 7.18
CA LEU A 142 -37.54 -5.45 8.02
C LEU A 142 -37.11 -6.92 7.77
N GLY A 143 -36.71 -7.27 6.55
CA GLY A 143 -36.21 -8.61 6.24
C GLY A 143 -34.91 -9.02 6.95
N ARG A 144 -34.15 -8.06 7.51
CA ARG A 144 -32.93 -8.30 8.29
C ARG A 144 -33.21 -8.68 9.76
N LEU A 145 -34.47 -8.76 10.17
CA LEU A 145 -34.85 -9.09 11.55
C LEU A 145 -34.92 -10.62 11.83
N ALA A 146 -34.59 -11.45 10.84
CA ALA A 146 -34.61 -12.91 11.00
C ALA A 146 -33.47 -13.38 11.92
N LYS A 147 -33.70 -14.45 12.70
CA LYS A 147 -32.73 -15.03 13.66
C LYS A 147 -31.39 -15.43 13.03
N LEU A 148 -31.34 -15.73 11.72
CA LEU A 148 -30.11 -16.05 10.98
C LEU A 148 -29.18 -14.85 10.90
N GLU A 149 -29.68 -13.62 10.82
CA GLU A 149 -28.85 -12.43 10.75
C GLU A 149 -28.18 -12.06 12.07
N ALA A 150 -28.73 -12.44 13.22
CA ALA A 150 -28.09 -12.24 14.53
C ALA A 150 -26.73 -13.00 14.61
N VAL A 151 -26.68 -14.22 14.06
CA VAL A 151 -25.46 -15.03 14.01
C VAL A 151 -24.43 -14.40 13.09
N GLU A 152 -24.86 -13.89 11.93
CA GLU A 152 -23.98 -13.21 10.98
C GLU A 152 -23.44 -11.88 11.53
N LEU A 153 -24.26 -11.13 12.26
CA LEU A 153 -23.84 -9.88 12.91
C LEU A 153 -22.79 -10.14 14.00
N ASN A 154 -22.98 -11.16 14.83
CA ASN A 154 -21.99 -11.55 15.84
C ASN A 154 -20.68 -12.02 15.20
N LYS A 155 -20.72 -12.79 14.11
CA LYS A 155 -19.54 -13.18 13.35
C LYS A 155 -18.83 -11.97 12.74
N THR A 156 -19.61 -11.01 12.22
CA THR A 156 -19.07 -9.75 11.65
C THR A 156 -18.42 -8.91 12.75
N GLU A 157 -19.04 -8.83 13.94
CA GLU A 157 -18.46 -8.12 15.09
C GLU A 157 -17.12 -8.71 15.47
N GLN A 158 -17.02 -10.03 15.63
CA GLN A 158 -15.77 -10.72 15.97
C GLN A 158 -14.70 -10.48 14.89
N GLY A 159 -15.06 -10.54 13.61
CA GLY A 159 -14.15 -10.23 12.51
C GLY A 159 -13.63 -8.80 12.60
N LEU A 160 -14.51 -7.82 12.79
CA LEU A 160 -14.14 -6.41 12.91
C LEU A 160 -13.26 -6.13 14.14
N GLN A 161 -13.52 -6.80 15.27
CA GLN A 161 -12.68 -6.69 16.47
C GLN A 161 -11.27 -7.23 16.21
N SER A 162 -11.16 -8.37 15.50
CA SER A 162 -9.87 -8.94 15.09
C SER A 162 -9.11 -8.02 14.15
N ASP A 163 -9.80 -7.47 13.14
CA ASP A 163 -9.21 -6.52 12.19
C ASP A 163 -8.70 -5.26 12.89
N ILE A 164 -9.51 -4.68 13.80
CA ILE A 164 -9.13 -3.50 14.59
C ILE A 164 -7.91 -3.79 15.47
N ALA A 165 -7.84 -4.97 16.09
CA ALA A 165 -6.69 -5.38 16.89
C ALA A 165 -5.41 -5.46 16.03
N GLU A 166 -5.52 -6.04 14.83
CA GLU A 166 -4.39 -6.14 13.88
C GLU A 166 -3.97 -4.76 13.37
N PHE A 167 -4.92 -3.88 13.00
CA PHE A 167 -4.60 -2.53 12.56
C PHE A 167 -3.88 -1.73 13.66
N ASN A 168 -4.37 -1.82 14.89
CA ASN A 168 -3.71 -1.19 16.04
C ASN A 168 -2.31 -1.78 16.30
N ARG A 169 -2.11 -3.09 16.13
CA ARG A 169 -0.80 -3.74 16.26
C ARG A 169 0.23 -3.16 15.27
N ILE A 170 -0.22 -2.90 14.03
CA ILE A 170 0.63 -2.34 12.98
C ILE A 170 0.89 -0.85 13.24
N LEU A 171 -0.15 -0.08 13.57
CA LEU A 171 -0.04 1.37 13.78
C LEU A 171 0.83 1.74 14.99
N ASN A 172 0.78 0.95 16.06
CA ASN A 172 1.48 1.23 17.31
C ASN A 172 2.96 0.79 17.32
N SER A 173 3.45 0.16 16.25
CA SER A 173 4.82 -0.36 16.20
C SER A 173 5.47 -0.09 14.85
N GLU A 174 6.50 0.75 14.86
CA GLU A 174 7.34 0.99 13.67
C GLU A 174 8.01 -0.30 13.17
N THR A 175 8.36 -1.22 14.08
CA THR A 175 8.92 -2.52 13.72
C THR A 175 7.92 -3.33 12.89
N ASN A 176 6.65 -3.40 13.31
CA ASN A 176 5.60 -4.11 12.58
C ASN A 176 5.35 -3.47 11.21
N GLN A 177 5.41 -2.14 11.11
CA GLN A 177 5.29 -1.45 9.81
C GLN A 177 6.45 -1.79 8.88
N LYS A 178 7.68 -1.87 9.40
CA LYS A 178 8.86 -2.27 8.63
C LYS A 178 8.79 -3.73 8.17
N GLU A 179 8.36 -4.65 9.03
CA GLU A 179 8.15 -6.06 8.68
C GLU A 179 7.09 -6.22 7.56
N LEU A 180 5.99 -5.50 7.69
CA LEU A 180 4.96 -5.47 6.66
C LEU A 180 5.51 -4.92 5.33
N PHE A 181 6.28 -3.84 5.37
CA PHE A 181 6.94 -3.27 4.20
C PHE A 181 7.88 -4.28 3.55
N LEU A 182 8.74 -4.97 4.33
CA LEU A 182 9.64 -6.00 3.83
C LEU A 182 8.86 -7.16 3.18
N THR A 183 7.77 -7.60 3.79
CA THR A 183 6.91 -8.66 3.22
C THR A 183 6.34 -8.24 1.85
N ARG A 184 5.86 -6.99 1.74
CA ARG A 184 5.38 -6.44 0.45
C ARG A 184 6.49 -6.35 -0.59
N LEU A 185 7.69 -5.96 -0.17
CA LEU A 185 8.87 -5.85 -1.02
C LEU A 185 9.32 -7.22 -1.54
N ASP A 186 9.28 -8.26 -0.70
CA ASP A 186 9.61 -9.64 -1.10
C ASP A 186 8.65 -10.18 -2.17
N ILE A 187 7.35 -9.92 -2.01
CA ILE A 187 6.34 -10.30 -3.01
C ILE A 187 6.63 -9.58 -4.33
N PHE A 188 6.93 -8.29 -4.27
CA PHE A 188 7.27 -7.49 -5.44
C PHE A 188 8.55 -8.00 -6.11
N THR A 189 9.59 -8.29 -5.33
CA THR A 189 10.87 -8.78 -5.83
C THR A 189 10.72 -10.15 -6.50
N LYS A 190 9.92 -11.06 -5.94
CA LYS A 190 9.65 -12.37 -6.56
C LYS A 190 8.93 -12.22 -7.91
N LYS A 191 8.07 -11.22 -8.05
CA LYS A 191 7.27 -11.02 -9.27
C LYS A 191 8.03 -10.27 -10.36
N PHE A 192 8.86 -9.29 -10.00
CA PHE A 192 9.48 -8.35 -10.93
C PHE A 192 11.01 -8.34 -10.87
N GLY A 193 11.63 -9.05 -9.93
CA GLY A 193 13.07 -9.10 -9.78
C GLY A 193 13.74 -9.77 -10.99
N PHE A 194 14.91 -9.26 -11.35
CA PHE A 194 15.77 -9.81 -12.38
C PHE A 194 17.23 -9.81 -11.92
N PRO A 195 18.06 -10.72 -12.45
CA PRO A 195 19.47 -10.79 -12.08
C PRO A 195 20.23 -9.54 -12.51
N ARG A 196 21.25 -9.20 -11.74
CA ARG A 196 22.14 -8.06 -12.06
C ARG A 196 22.80 -8.25 -13.42
N ARG A 197 22.75 -7.23 -14.28
CA ARG A 197 23.37 -7.26 -15.60
C ARG A 197 24.82 -6.80 -15.58
N THR A 198 25.18 -5.93 -14.63
CA THR A 198 26.54 -5.38 -14.50
C THR A 198 27.47 -6.43 -13.89
N GLN A 199 28.59 -6.70 -14.54
CA GLN A 199 29.69 -7.48 -13.98
C GLN A 199 30.48 -6.58 -13.01
N LEU A 200 30.94 -7.13 -11.90
CA LEU A 200 31.78 -6.45 -10.90
C LEU A 200 33.22 -6.90 -11.08
#